data_7f1555e8ff8526a193fedcb0b23f587d
#
_entry.id   7f1555e8ff8526a193fedcb0b23f587d
#
_cell.length_a   1.000
_cell.length_b   1.000
_cell.length_c   1.000
_cell.angle_alpha   90.00
_cell.angle_beta   90.00
_cell.angle_gamma   90.00
#
_symmetry.space_group_name_H-M   'P 1'
#
loop_
_entity.id
_entity.type
_entity.pdbx_description
1 polymer ?
#
loop_
_entity_poly.entity_id
_entity_poly.type
_entity_poly.pdbx_seq_one_letter_code
_entity_poly.pdbx_strand_id
1 'polypeptide(L)'
;PYSFFNCMSGTPPTFVFAPGRSVRRDTLDNVREVGEFTINIVTDEVVEAMNSTAASHEPGVDEFVEAGLTAAPSESIGPPIVGECRANIECVVVDIVDIGHPKHGNSLVIGEAVQFHVDEALLDGTRVDQAALRAIGRHVGNAYSRATDLFEILRPD
;
A
#
# COMPACT_ATOMS: atom_id res chain seq x y z
N PRO A 1 -3.40 -3.90 6.12
CA PRO A 1 -3.71 -3.59 4.71
C PRO A 1 -4.78 -2.51 4.60
N TYR A 2 -4.72 -1.69 3.51
CA TYR A 2 -5.65 -0.58 3.29
C TYR A 2 -6.24 -0.66 1.89
N SER A 3 -7.58 -0.58 1.79
CA SER A 3 -8.30 -0.56 0.51
C SER A 3 -8.58 0.87 0.02
N PHE A 4 -8.61 1.84 0.93
CA PHE A 4 -8.71 3.26 0.56
C PHE A 4 -7.32 3.77 0.21
N PHE A 5 -6.91 3.51 -1.01
CA PHE A 5 -5.58 3.81 -1.55
C PHE A 5 -5.71 4.25 -3.01
N ASN A 6 -4.98 5.30 -3.38
CA ASN A 6 -4.91 5.75 -4.77
C ASN A 6 -3.67 6.61 -5.04
N CYS A 7 -3.29 6.71 -6.32
CA CYS A 7 -2.37 7.72 -6.84
C CYS A 7 -3.16 8.99 -7.19
N MET A 8 -2.75 10.14 -6.65
CA MET A 8 -3.45 11.41 -6.80
C MET A 8 -2.74 12.38 -7.73
N SER A 9 -1.44 12.25 -7.92
CA SER A 9 -0.63 13.09 -8.79
C SER A 9 0.51 12.28 -9.40
N GLY A 10 0.89 12.61 -10.64
CA GLY A 10 2.07 12.04 -11.28
C GLY A 10 3.30 12.96 -11.21
N THR A 11 3.14 14.23 -10.80
CA THR A 11 4.26 15.19 -10.75
C THR A 11 4.06 16.19 -9.60
N PRO A 12 4.73 16.00 -8.46
CA PRO A 12 5.43 14.77 -8.07
C PRO A 12 4.49 13.59 -7.89
N PRO A 13 4.97 12.34 -7.98
CA PRO A 13 4.16 11.16 -7.72
C PRO A 13 3.65 11.19 -6.28
N THR A 14 2.33 11.30 -6.11
CA THR A 14 1.71 11.48 -4.80
C THR A 14 0.64 10.43 -4.59
N PHE A 15 0.71 9.74 -3.47
CA PHE A 15 -0.21 8.67 -3.10
C PHE A 15 -0.98 9.02 -1.83
N VAL A 16 -2.16 8.45 -1.69
CA VAL A 16 -2.97 8.57 -0.48
C VAL A 16 -3.45 7.22 0.00
N PHE A 17 -3.57 7.08 1.31
CA PHE A 17 -4.34 6.01 1.94
C PHE A 17 -5.07 6.53 3.17
N ALA A 18 -6.13 5.86 3.61
CA ALA A 18 -7.01 6.40 4.64
C ALA A 18 -7.29 5.38 5.77
N PRO A 19 -6.41 5.30 6.80
CA PRO A 19 -6.67 4.53 8.00
C PRO A 19 -7.87 5.08 8.79
N GLY A 20 -8.70 4.16 9.33
CA GLY A 20 -9.81 4.51 10.20
C GLY A 20 -9.34 4.93 11.59
N ARG A 21 -10.08 5.86 12.22
CA ARG A 21 -9.84 6.36 13.58
C ARG A 21 -10.70 5.69 14.65
N SER A 22 -11.66 4.87 14.27
CA SER A 22 -12.60 4.24 15.22
C SER A 22 -11.97 3.12 16.05
N VAL A 23 -10.92 2.51 15.56
CA VAL A 23 -10.12 1.50 16.24
C VAL A 23 -8.68 1.98 16.23
N ARG A 24 -8.02 1.94 17.39
CA ARG A 24 -6.59 2.26 17.45
C ARG A 24 -5.84 1.29 16.54
N ARG A 25 -5.08 1.83 15.62
CA ARG A 25 -4.18 1.11 14.74
C ARG A 25 -2.83 1.78 14.80
N ASP A 26 -1.82 1.01 15.07
CA ASP A 26 -0.45 1.49 15.23
C ASP A 26 0.05 2.21 13.96
N THR A 27 -0.43 1.81 12.78
CA THR A 27 -0.05 2.44 11.50
C THR A 27 -0.24 3.96 11.49
N LEU A 28 -1.38 4.49 11.97
CA LEU A 28 -1.60 5.94 11.95
C LEU A 28 -0.69 6.66 12.95
N ASP A 29 -0.50 6.07 14.12
CA ASP A 29 0.38 6.62 15.15
C ASP A 29 1.84 6.58 14.66
N ASN A 30 2.28 5.47 14.08
CA ASN A 30 3.62 5.30 13.52
C ASN A 30 3.89 6.29 12.37
N VAL A 31 2.95 6.44 11.44
CA VAL A 31 3.12 7.39 10.32
C VAL A 31 3.16 8.84 10.80
N ARG A 32 2.41 9.19 11.85
CA ARG A 32 2.48 10.53 12.46
C ARG A 32 3.83 10.79 13.15
N GLU A 33 4.38 9.77 13.79
CA GLU A 33 5.65 9.86 14.51
C GLU A 33 6.85 9.89 13.56
N VAL A 34 6.87 8.96 12.58
CA VAL A 34 8.01 8.75 11.68
C VAL A 34 7.99 9.68 10.48
N GLY A 35 6.80 10.04 9.96
CA GLY A 35 6.66 10.87 8.76
C GLY A 35 6.98 10.14 7.45
N GLU A 36 7.08 8.81 7.48
CA GLU A 36 7.46 7.97 6.34
C GLU A 36 6.62 6.70 6.32
N PHE A 37 6.42 6.10 5.15
CA PHE A 37 5.74 4.82 4.99
C PHE A 37 6.08 4.14 3.66
N THR A 38 5.87 2.84 3.59
CA THR A 38 5.98 2.07 2.35
C THR A 38 4.61 1.61 1.85
N ILE A 39 4.46 1.58 0.54
CA ILE A 39 3.33 0.96 -0.14
C ILE A 39 3.83 -0.32 -0.79
N ASN A 40 3.16 -1.43 -0.50
CA ASN A 40 3.53 -2.75 -1.01
C ASN A 40 2.35 -3.29 -1.80
N ILE A 41 2.53 -3.50 -3.10
CA ILE A 41 1.45 -3.92 -4.00
C ILE A 41 1.15 -5.40 -3.77
N VAL A 42 -0.07 -5.67 -3.35
CA VAL A 42 -0.54 -7.04 -3.10
C VAL A 42 -0.77 -7.79 -4.40
N THR A 43 -0.18 -8.96 -4.50
CA THR A 43 -0.32 -9.89 -5.62
C THR A 43 -0.94 -11.22 -5.17
N ASP A 44 -1.22 -12.13 -6.11
CA ASP A 44 -1.70 -13.48 -5.79
C ASP A 44 -0.79 -14.23 -4.79
N GLU A 45 0.50 -13.95 -4.80
CA GLU A 45 1.51 -14.66 -4.01
C GLU A 45 1.46 -14.26 -2.53
N VAL A 46 1.06 -13.01 -2.23
CA VAL A 46 1.07 -12.46 -0.86
C VAL A 46 -0.32 -12.17 -0.30
N VAL A 47 -1.40 -12.43 -1.04
CA VAL A 47 -2.76 -12.05 -0.63
C VAL A 47 -3.22 -12.69 0.67
N GLU A 48 -2.85 -13.95 0.92
CA GLU A 48 -3.22 -14.65 2.16
C GLU A 48 -2.43 -14.10 3.35
N ALA A 49 -1.13 -13.90 3.20
CA ALA A 49 -0.29 -13.27 4.21
C ALA A 49 -0.76 -11.83 4.51
N MET A 50 -1.04 -11.04 3.48
CA MET A 50 -1.64 -9.71 3.64
C MET A 50 -2.96 -9.77 4.42
N ASN A 51 -3.82 -10.75 4.14
CA ASN A 51 -5.08 -10.87 4.86
C ASN A 51 -4.87 -11.22 6.33
N SER A 52 -3.85 -12.01 6.68
CA SER A 52 -3.51 -12.32 8.08
C SER A 52 -3.06 -11.08 8.86
N THR A 53 -2.36 -10.13 8.23
CA THR A 53 -1.98 -8.85 8.86
C THR A 53 -3.18 -7.92 9.15
N ALA A 54 -4.40 -8.28 8.71
CA ALA A 54 -5.62 -7.54 9.05
C ALA A 54 -6.19 -7.94 10.42
N ALA A 55 -5.68 -8.98 11.05
CA ALA A 55 -6.10 -9.43 12.37
C ALA A 55 -5.81 -8.33 13.42
N SER A 56 -6.61 -8.34 14.50
CA SER A 56 -6.33 -7.46 15.64
C SER A 56 -5.31 -8.14 16.54
N HIS A 57 -4.13 -7.56 16.62
CA HIS A 57 -3.06 -8.00 17.52
C HIS A 57 -2.94 -7.07 18.74
N GLU A 58 -2.32 -7.57 19.79
CA GLU A 58 -1.93 -6.75 20.93
C GLU A 58 -0.84 -5.74 20.49
N PRO A 59 -0.77 -4.56 21.13
CA PRO A 59 0.25 -3.57 20.82
C PRO A 59 1.66 -4.14 20.91
N GLY A 60 2.49 -3.89 19.90
CA GLY A 60 3.88 -4.34 19.85
C GLY A 60 4.08 -5.74 19.23
N VAL A 61 3.03 -6.40 18.75
CA VAL A 61 3.18 -7.60 17.92
C VAL A 61 3.67 -7.19 16.53
N ASP A 62 4.71 -7.86 16.06
CA ASP A 62 5.26 -7.65 14.71
C ASP A 62 4.44 -8.46 13.69
N GLU A 63 3.63 -7.74 12.90
CA GLU A 63 2.77 -8.35 11.86
C GLU A 63 3.59 -9.03 10.73
N PHE A 64 4.82 -8.63 10.48
CA PHE A 64 5.70 -9.34 9.54
C PHE A 64 5.98 -10.78 10.00
N VAL A 65 6.32 -10.91 11.27
CA VAL A 65 6.61 -12.23 11.86
C VAL A 65 5.35 -13.11 11.88
N GLU A 66 4.22 -12.57 12.34
CA GLU A 66 2.96 -13.30 12.41
C GLU A 66 2.43 -13.75 11.04
N ALA A 67 2.64 -12.95 10.00
CA ALA A 67 2.22 -13.27 8.64
C ALA A 67 3.27 -14.10 7.86
N GLY A 68 4.46 -14.32 8.42
CA GLY A 68 5.56 -15.00 7.75
C GLY A 68 6.12 -14.19 6.56
N LEU A 69 6.08 -12.86 6.65
CA LEU A 69 6.61 -11.95 5.66
C LEU A 69 8.00 -11.46 6.05
N THR A 70 8.80 -11.07 5.06
CA THR A 70 10.15 -10.57 5.23
C THR A 70 10.17 -9.05 5.24
N ALA A 71 10.61 -8.45 6.34
CA ALA A 71 10.92 -7.02 6.40
C ALA A 71 12.25 -6.76 5.68
N ALA A 72 12.21 -6.37 4.42
CA ALA A 72 13.38 -6.00 3.64
C ALA A 72 13.70 -4.51 3.81
N PRO A 73 14.99 -4.11 3.80
CA PRO A 73 15.35 -2.72 3.99
C PRO A 73 14.88 -1.84 2.84
N SER A 74 14.39 -0.64 3.16
CA SER A 74 14.20 0.45 2.21
C SER A 74 15.53 1.09 1.84
N GLU A 75 15.56 1.84 0.74
CA GLU A 75 16.77 2.55 0.27
C GLU A 75 16.79 4.02 0.71
N SER A 76 15.64 4.68 0.75
CA SER A 76 15.54 6.13 0.96
C SER A 76 14.87 6.53 2.27
N ILE A 77 14.15 5.60 2.94
CA ILE A 77 13.41 5.84 4.18
C ILE A 77 13.68 4.76 5.24
N GLY A 78 13.22 4.99 6.47
CA GLY A 78 13.41 4.04 7.57
C GLY A 78 12.46 2.83 7.58
N PRO A 79 11.16 2.96 7.30
CA PRO A 79 10.22 1.86 7.30
C PRO A 79 10.56 0.79 6.25
N PRO A 80 10.51 -0.53 6.59
CA PRO A 80 10.85 -1.60 5.67
C PRO A 80 9.81 -1.78 4.56
N ILE A 81 10.21 -2.38 3.45
CA ILE A 81 9.31 -2.93 2.44
C ILE A 81 8.98 -4.39 2.73
N VAL A 82 7.89 -4.90 2.17
CA VAL A 82 7.57 -6.35 2.18
C VAL A 82 8.37 -7.03 1.07
N GLY A 83 9.33 -7.87 1.45
CA GLY A 83 10.30 -8.48 0.54
C GLY A 83 9.67 -9.38 -0.52
N GLU A 84 8.52 -9.99 -0.24
CA GLU A 84 7.76 -10.84 -1.16
C GLU A 84 6.94 -10.05 -2.18
N CYS A 85 6.76 -8.73 -1.99
CA CYS A 85 6.03 -7.90 -2.94
C CYS A 85 6.92 -7.52 -4.13
N ARG A 86 6.43 -7.73 -5.34
CA ARG A 86 7.16 -7.49 -6.59
C ARG A 86 7.19 -6.01 -7.02
N ALA A 87 6.38 -5.18 -6.37
CA ALA A 87 6.39 -3.73 -6.55
C ALA A 87 6.14 -3.03 -5.21
N ASN A 88 7.06 -2.12 -4.84
CA ASN A 88 7.01 -1.37 -3.60
C ASN A 88 7.33 0.11 -3.87
N ILE A 89 6.79 1.00 -3.04
CA ILE A 89 6.98 2.44 -3.16
C ILE A 89 7.32 2.99 -1.78
N GLU A 90 8.40 3.75 -1.69
CA GLU A 90 8.79 4.47 -0.50
C GLU A 90 8.24 5.89 -0.54
N CYS A 91 7.60 6.32 0.54
CA CYS A 91 6.91 7.60 0.59
C CYS A 91 7.30 8.41 1.83
N VAL A 92 7.43 9.72 1.63
CA VAL A 92 7.54 10.71 2.70
C VAL A 92 6.18 11.42 2.86
N VAL A 93 5.71 11.58 4.10
CA VAL A 93 4.43 12.23 4.39
C VAL A 93 4.49 13.71 4.03
N VAL A 94 3.53 14.16 3.24
CA VAL A 94 3.32 15.57 2.89
C VAL A 94 2.31 16.21 3.84
N ASP A 95 1.19 15.50 4.12
CA ASP A 95 0.14 15.99 5.02
C ASP A 95 -0.72 14.83 5.54
N ILE A 96 -1.42 15.05 6.65
CA ILE A 96 -2.41 14.14 7.20
C ILE A 96 -3.69 14.92 7.52
N VAL A 97 -4.76 14.65 6.77
CA VAL A 97 -6.03 15.36 6.88
C VAL A 97 -7.10 14.48 7.50
N ASP A 98 -7.67 14.90 8.60
CA ASP A 98 -8.77 14.19 9.24
C ASP A 98 -10.10 14.43 8.48
N ILE A 99 -10.77 13.34 8.10
CA ILE A 99 -11.98 13.35 7.27
C ILE A 99 -13.13 12.68 8.03
N GLY A 100 -14.33 13.23 7.85
CA GLY A 100 -15.56 12.68 8.38
C GLY A 100 -15.73 12.90 9.89
N HIS A 101 -16.40 11.95 10.56
CA HIS A 101 -16.75 12.11 11.98
C HIS A 101 -15.48 12.14 12.88
N PRO A 102 -15.39 13.04 13.89
CA PRO A 102 -14.18 13.20 14.71
C PRO A 102 -13.64 11.91 15.34
N LYS A 103 -14.53 10.98 15.74
CA LYS A 103 -14.13 9.71 16.39
C LYS A 103 -14.21 8.49 15.47
N HIS A 104 -15.00 8.54 14.40
CA HIS A 104 -15.32 7.39 13.54
C HIS A 104 -14.99 7.61 12.08
N GLY A 105 -14.35 8.73 11.75
CA GLY A 105 -13.85 9.02 10.41
C GLY A 105 -12.52 8.35 10.12
N ASN A 106 -11.88 8.83 9.07
CA ASN A 106 -10.56 8.38 8.64
C ASN A 106 -9.58 9.55 8.69
N SER A 107 -8.29 9.24 8.74
CA SER A 107 -7.22 10.21 8.46
C SER A 107 -6.67 9.92 7.07
N LEU A 108 -6.78 10.89 6.16
CA LEU A 108 -6.17 10.79 4.84
C LEU A 108 -4.68 11.11 4.97
N VAL A 109 -3.86 10.10 4.82
CA VAL A 109 -2.40 10.26 4.76
C VAL A 109 -2.02 10.53 3.31
N ILE A 110 -1.30 11.62 3.08
CA ILE A 110 -0.81 12.07 1.77
C ILE A 110 0.70 11.94 1.78
N GLY A 111 1.27 11.18 0.86
CA GLY A 111 2.71 10.97 0.75
C GLY A 111 3.22 11.14 -0.66
N GLU A 112 4.40 11.76 -0.77
CA GLU A 112 5.17 11.84 -2.01
C GLU A 112 6.06 10.61 -2.12
N ALA A 113 6.04 9.94 -3.29
CA ALA A 113 6.93 8.83 -3.57
C ALA A 113 8.35 9.33 -3.82
N VAL A 114 9.31 8.78 -3.09
CA VAL A 114 10.74 9.12 -3.21
C VAL A 114 11.55 8.00 -3.87
N GLN A 115 11.04 6.76 -3.84
CA GLN A 115 11.69 5.61 -4.47
C GLN A 115 10.65 4.57 -4.92
N PHE A 116 10.92 3.90 -6.04
CA PHE A 116 10.14 2.79 -6.56
C PHE A 116 11.02 1.56 -6.70
N HIS A 117 10.55 0.43 -6.19
CA HIS A 117 11.16 -0.88 -6.38
C HIS A 117 10.21 -1.72 -7.24
N VAL A 118 10.70 -2.23 -8.35
CA VAL A 118 9.91 -3.07 -9.25
C VAL A 118 10.80 -4.22 -9.71
N ASP A 119 10.30 -5.44 -9.61
CA ASP A 119 10.96 -6.62 -10.16
C ASP A 119 11.22 -6.41 -11.66
N GLU A 120 12.46 -6.55 -12.08
CA GLU A 120 12.89 -6.37 -13.48
C GLU A 120 12.09 -7.25 -14.46
N ALA A 121 11.67 -8.43 -14.02
CA ALA A 121 10.84 -9.32 -14.82
C ALA A 121 9.43 -8.77 -15.13
N LEU A 122 9.00 -7.70 -14.44
CA LEU A 122 7.74 -7.00 -14.69
C LEU A 122 7.90 -5.81 -15.64
N LEU A 123 9.13 -5.46 -16.05
CA LEU A 123 9.36 -4.26 -16.82
C LEU A 123 9.38 -4.53 -18.32
N ASP A 124 8.58 -3.78 -19.06
CA ASP A 124 8.70 -3.59 -20.51
C ASP A 124 9.14 -2.13 -20.76
N GLY A 125 10.44 -1.94 -20.90
CA GLY A 125 11.07 -0.63 -20.92
C GLY A 125 10.85 0.10 -19.59
N THR A 126 10.05 1.19 -19.61
CA THR A 126 9.67 1.96 -18.41
C THR A 126 8.25 1.65 -17.90
N ARG A 127 7.60 0.65 -18.46
CA ARG A 127 6.23 0.28 -18.12
C ARG A 127 6.20 -1.02 -17.32
N VAL A 128 5.31 -1.07 -16.34
CA VAL A 128 5.04 -2.29 -15.59
C VAL A 128 4.01 -3.13 -16.36
N ASP A 129 4.33 -4.38 -16.64
CA ASP A 129 3.37 -5.35 -17.18
C ASP A 129 2.32 -5.68 -16.11
N GLN A 130 1.12 -5.12 -16.30
CA GLN A 130 0.01 -5.27 -15.36
C GLN A 130 -0.49 -6.72 -15.28
N ALA A 131 -0.44 -7.46 -16.39
CA ALA A 131 -0.85 -8.86 -16.41
C ALA A 131 0.14 -9.75 -15.66
N ALA A 132 1.43 -9.50 -15.81
CA ALA A 132 2.50 -10.20 -15.10
C ALA A 132 2.55 -9.83 -13.61
N LEU A 133 2.19 -8.59 -13.24
CA LEU A 133 2.12 -8.15 -11.84
C LEU A 133 1.03 -8.88 -11.06
N ARG A 134 -0.13 -9.19 -11.66
CA ARG A 134 -1.25 -9.90 -11.02
C ARG A 134 -1.73 -9.25 -9.73
N ALA A 135 -1.87 -7.92 -9.74
CA ALA A 135 -2.32 -7.17 -8.58
C ALA A 135 -3.72 -7.58 -8.12
N ILE A 136 -3.96 -7.47 -6.82
CA ILE A 136 -5.23 -7.81 -6.18
C ILE A 136 -6.00 -6.54 -5.85
N GLY A 137 -7.26 -6.47 -6.30
CA GLY A 137 -8.21 -5.43 -5.92
C GLY A 137 -9.12 -5.90 -4.78
N ARG A 138 -9.30 -5.04 -3.76
CA ARG A 138 -10.26 -5.29 -2.66
C ARG A 138 -11.62 -4.70 -2.99
N HIS A 139 -12.67 -5.49 -2.74
CA HIS A 139 -14.08 -5.09 -2.86
C HIS A 139 -14.78 -5.05 -1.48
N VAL A 140 -16.10 -5.00 -1.51
CA VAL A 140 -16.92 -5.01 -0.29
C VAL A 140 -16.85 -6.36 0.43
N GLY A 141 -16.81 -6.32 1.74
CA GLY A 141 -16.81 -7.52 2.58
C GLY A 141 -15.52 -8.33 2.40
N ASN A 142 -15.65 -9.61 2.09
CA ASN A 142 -14.54 -10.55 1.91
C ASN A 142 -14.20 -10.80 0.42
N ALA A 143 -14.72 -9.97 -0.49
CA ALA A 143 -14.50 -10.15 -1.92
C ALA A 143 -13.22 -9.44 -2.39
N TYR A 144 -12.48 -10.14 -3.24
CA TYR A 144 -11.30 -9.65 -3.94
C TYR A 144 -11.39 -9.97 -5.42
N SER A 145 -10.70 -9.24 -6.26
CA SER A 145 -10.52 -9.54 -7.68
C SER A 145 -9.05 -9.60 -8.05
N ARG A 146 -8.75 -10.37 -9.10
CA ARG A 146 -7.45 -10.35 -9.78
C ARG A 146 -7.50 -9.37 -10.93
N ALA A 147 -6.53 -8.47 -11.02
CA ALA A 147 -6.40 -7.53 -12.13
C ALA A 147 -5.72 -8.24 -13.33
N THR A 148 -6.34 -9.31 -13.84
CA THR A 148 -5.81 -10.11 -14.97
C THR A 148 -6.72 -10.08 -16.18
N ASP A 149 -7.97 -9.64 -16.06
CA ASP A 149 -8.89 -9.46 -17.18
C ASP A 149 -8.78 -8.01 -17.68
N LEU A 150 -7.75 -7.77 -18.49
CA LEU A 150 -7.40 -6.44 -19.00
C LEU A 150 -7.92 -6.29 -20.43
N PHE A 151 -8.46 -5.12 -20.75
CA PHE A 151 -8.84 -4.73 -22.10
C PHE A 151 -8.44 -3.27 -22.37
N GLU A 152 -8.24 -2.94 -23.62
CA GLU A 152 -7.85 -1.60 -24.05
C GLU A 152 -9.03 -0.83 -24.65
N ILE A 153 -9.13 0.45 -24.29
CA ILE A 153 -10.01 1.42 -24.97
C ILE A 153 -9.13 2.61 -25.35
N LEU A 154 -9.07 2.87 -26.65
CA LEU A 154 -8.32 4.05 -27.13
C LEU A 154 -9.01 5.33 -26.68
N ARG A 155 -8.21 6.28 -26.21
CA ARG A 155 -8.74 7.62 -25.90
C ARG A 155 -9.10 8.31 -27.21
N PRO A 156 -10.24 9.01 -27.28
CA PRO A 156 -10.53 9.89 -28.41
C PRO A 156 -9.52 11.04 -28.45
N ASP A 157 -9.19 11.49 -29.65
CA ASP A 157 -8.36 12.68 -29.91
C ASP A 157 -9.00 13.98 -29.43
#